data_865770e9f89814b95d28953410fb6ef9
#
_entry.id   865770e9f89814b95d28953410fb6ef9
#
_cell.length_a   1.000
_cell.length_b   1.000
_cell.length_c   1.000
_cell.angle_alpha   90.00
_cell.angle_beta   90.00
_cell.angle_gamma   90.00
#
_symmetry.space_group_name_H-M   'P 1'
#
loop_
_entity.id
_entity.type
_entity.pdbx_description
1 polymer ?
#
loop_
_entity_poly.entity_id
_entity_poly.type
_entity_poly.pdbx_seq_one_letter_code
_entity_poly.pdbx_strand_id
1 'polypeptide(L)'
;MTGKNKFFIHGSSYVDENVQIGEGTKIWHFSHVQSGASIGENCSIGQNVNIGENVKIGNHVKIQNNVSVYEGVVLEDYVFCGPSMVFTNIKVPRSKFPQRGTKYYSKTLVKKSASIGANATIVCGNTIGEYAMIGSGTVVTKDVPPYTMIVG
;
A
#
# COMPACT_ATOMS: atom_id res chain seq x y z
N MET A 1 23.24 -5.71 -15.87
CA MET A 1 23.06 -5.62 -15.95
C MET A 1 22.97 -5.07 -16.42
N THR A 2 23.30 -5.08 -16.58
CA THR A 2 23.11 -4.63 -17.19
C THR A 2 22.22 -3.90 -17.02
N GLY A 3 22.43 -3.10 -16.96
CA GLY A 3 21.55 -2.04 -16.77
C GLY A 3 20.31 -2.47 -16.19
N LYS A 4 20.49 -3.44 -15.70
CA LYS A 4 19.43 -4.19 -15.32
C LYS A 4 18.73 -3.69 -14.18
N ASN A 5 19.38 -3.15 -13.19
CA ASN A 5 18.71 -2.60 -12.03
C ASN A 5 18.34 -1.17 -12.35
N LYS A 6 17.19 -1.00 -12.96
CA LYS A 6 16.69 0.32 -13.31
C LYS A 6 15.81 0.91 -12.24
N PHE A 7 15.87 0.37 -11.04
CA PHE A 7 15.21 0.89 -9.85
C PHE A 7 16.25 1.13 -8.77
N PHE A 8 15.87 1.89 -7.76
CA PHE A 8 16.76 2.21 -6.65
C PHE A 8 16.21 1.64 -5.34
N ILE A 9 17.05 0.97 -4.59
CA ILE A 9 16.74 0.51 -3.24
C ILE A 9 17.85 1.01 -2.33
N HIS A 10 17.49 1.85 -1.33
CA HIS A 10 18.48 2.32 -0.38
C HIS A 10 19.04 1.14 0.41
N GLY A 11 20.33 1.21 0.74
CA GLY A 11 21.03 0.10 1.38
C GLY A 11 20.48 -0.31 2.73
N SER A 12 19.70 0.55 3.41
CA SER A 12 19.08 0.21 4.69
C SER A 12 17.78 -0.58 4.53
N SER A 13 17.26 -0.69 3.32
CA SER A 13 15.99 -1.37 3.08
C SER A 13 16.21 -2.82 2.71
N TYR A 14 15.24 -3.66 3.05
CA TYR A 14 15.33 -5.09 2.78
C TYR A 14 14.22 -5.52 1.83
N VAL A 15 14.61 -6.21 0.77
CA VAL A 15 13.68 -6.76 -0.20
C VAL A 15 13.83 -8.26 -0.20
N ASP A 16 12.74 -8.97 0.13
CA ASP A 16 12.74 -10.43 0.13
C ASP A 16 12.88 -10.98 -1.27
N GLU A 17 13.07 -12.30 -1.36
CA GLU A 17 13.09 -12.97 -2.65
C GLU A 17 11.72 -12.94 -3.29
N ASN A 18 11.68 -13.15 -4.62
CA ASN A 18 10.44 -13.21 -5.40
C ASN A 18 9.62 -11.93 -5.36
N VAL A 19 10.30 -10.79 -5.31
CA VAL A 19 9.67 -9.47 -5.41
C VAL A 19 9.96 -8.91 -6.81
N GLN A 20 8.94 -8.32 -7.44
CA GLN A 20 9.10 -7.65 -8.72
C GLN A 20 9.02 -6.15 -8.51
N ILE A 21 9.98 -5.41 -9.08
CA ILE A 21 10.04 -3.96 -8.97
C ILE A 21 10.28 -3.39 -10.35
N GLY A 22 9.40 -2.48 -10.76
CA GLY A 22 9.48 -1.87 -12.08
C GLY A 22 10.53 -0.80 -12.20
N GLU A 23 10.83 -0.45 -13.44
CA GLU A 23 11.84 0.55 -13.77
C GLU A 23 11.46 1.91 -13.19
N GLY A 24 12.44 2.63 -12.67
CA GLY A 24 12.25 3.98 -12.15
C GLY A 24 11.70 4.06 -10.73
N THR A 25 11.34 2.93 -10.13
CA THR A 25 10.84 2.91 -8.76
C THR A 25 11.98 3.12 -7.78
N LYS A 26 11.71 3.88 -6.73
CA LYS A 26 12.67 4.18 -5.67
C LYS A 26 12.12 3.77 -4.32
N ILE A 27 12.94 3.03 -3.57
CA ILE A 27 12.62 2.60 -2.22
C ILE A 27 13.65 3.23 -1.29
N TRP A 28 13.17 4.03 -0.35
CA TRP A 28 14.04 4.84 0.49
C TRP A 28 14.46 4.06 1.75
N HIS A 29 14.65 4.74 2.87
CA HIS A 29 15.32 4.18 4.05
C HIS A 29 14.41 3.27 4.87
N PHE A 30 14.97 2.20 5.40
CA PHE A 30 14.39 1.36 6.44
C PHE A 30 13.03 0.76 6.06
N SER A 31 12.85 0.45 4.79
CA SER A 31 11.62 -0.17 4.31
C SER A 31 11.84 -1.67 4.09
N HIS A 32 10.76 -2.42 4.14
CA HIS A 32 10.80 -3.86 3.92
C HIS A 32 9.73 -4.24 2.90
N VAL A 33 10.14 -4.92 1.85
CA VAL A 33 9.23 -5.46 0.84
C VAL A 33 9.24 -6.96 0.94
N GLN A 34 8.09 -7.54 1.24
CA GLN A 34 7.99 -8.95 1.52
C GLN A 34 7.76 -9.79 0.26
N SER A 35 8.00 -11.08 0.41
CA SER A 35 8.01 -12.03 -0.69
C SER A 35 6.69 -12.03 -1.46
N GLY A 36 6.78 -12.12 -2.77
CA GLY A 36 5.63 -12.18 -3.65
C GLY A 36 5.03 -10.83 -4.00
N ALA A 37 5.49 -9.75 -3.38
CA ALA A 37 4.99 -8.42 -3.71
C ALA A 37 5.41 -8.01 -5.12
N SER A 38 4.56 -7.20 -5.74
CA SER A 38 4.82 -6.66 -7.08
C SER A 38 4.60 -5.16 -7.04
N ILE A 39 5.63 -4.41 -7.41
CA ILE A 39 5.61 -2.95 -7.46
C ILE A 39 5.88 -2.53 -8.89
N GLY A 40 5.03 -1.69 -9.44
CA GLY A 40 5.14 -1.24 -10.81
C GLY A 40 6.28 -0.26 -11.04
N GLU A 41 6.16 0.50 -12.13
CA GLU A 41 7.19 1.45 -12.56
C GLU A 41 6.97 2.82 -11.94
N ASN A 42 8.09 3.55 -11.77
CA ASN A 42 8.08 4.95 -11.36
C ASN A 42 7.34 5.21 -10.05
N CYS A 43 7.37 4.25 -9.13
CA CYS A 43 6.80 4.41 -7.80
C CYS A 43 7.81 5.06 -6.86
N SER A 44 7.30 5.69 -5.81
CA SER A 44 8.14 6.24 -4.75
C SER A 44 7.66 5.65 -3.42
N ILE A 45 8.53 4.88 -2.80
CA ILE A 45 8.25 4.24 -1.52
C ILE A 45 9.10 4.93 -0.46
N GLY A 46 8.44 5.59 0.49
CA GLY A 46 9.12 6.40 1.50
C GLY A 46 9.88 5.61 2.55
N GLN A 47 10.13 6.25 3.68
CA GLN A 47 10.85 5.64 4.77
C GLN A 47 9.93 4.83 5.66
N ASN A 48 10.47 3.74 6.22
CA ASN A 48 9.75 2.93 7.18
C ASN A 48 8.40 2.48 6.63
N VAL A 49 8.42 1.98 5.40
CA VAL A 49 7.24 1.44 4.73
C VAL A 49 7.37 -0.08 4.71
N ASN A 50 6.30 -0.77 5.05
CA ASN A 50 6.23 -2.21 4.93
C ASN A 50 5.26 -2.59 3.81
N ILE A 51 5.75 -3.33 2.83
CA ILE A 51 4.92 -3.87 1.77
C ILE A 51 4.78 -5.36 2.04
N GLY A 52 3.59 -5.78 2.39
CA GLY A 52 3.33 -7.15 2.81
C GLY A 52 3.41 -8.17 1.68
N GLU A 53 3.34 -9.43 2.06
CA GLU A 53 3.40 -10.52 1.10
C GLU A 53 2.31 -10.41 0.06
N ASN A 54 2.66 -10.67 -1.19
CA ASN A 54 1.73 -10.74 -2.32
C ASN A 54 0.95 -9.45 -2.61
N VAL A 55 1.35 -8.33 -2.03
CA VAL A 55 0.72 -7.03 -2.30
C VAL A 55 1.00 -6.63 -3.75
N LYS A 56 0.01 -6.05 -4.41
CA LYS A 56 0.14 -5.57 -5.78
C LYS A 56 0.02 -4.06 -5.81
N ILE A 57 1.05 -3.43 -6.36
CA ILE A 57 1.12 -1.97 -6.48
C ILE A 57 1.36 -1.64 -7.95
N GLY A 58 0.51 -0.80 -8.51
CA GLY A 58 0.60 -0.41 -9.90
C GLY A 58 1.73 0.57 -10.17
N ASN A 59 1.59 1.35 -11.24
CA ASN A 59 2.62 2.29 -11.69
C ASN A 59 2.37 3.67 -11.09
N HIS A 60 3.42 4.46 -10.90
CA HIS A 60 3.34 5.86 -10.45
C HIS A 60 2.64 6.01 -9.08
N VAL A 61 2.75 4.99 -8.24
CA VAL A 61 2.18 5.04 -6.88
C VAL A 61 3.16 5.71 -5.94
N LYS A 62 2.66 6.56 -5.07
CA LYS A 62 3.47 7.19 -4.04
C LYS A 62 2.98 6.77 -2.66
N ILE A 63 3.87 6.17 -1.89
CA ILE A 63 3.59 5.78 -0.52
C ILE A 63 4.54 6.55 0.37
N GLN A 64 3.97 7.39 1.22
CA GLN A 64 4.74 8.25 2.11
C GLN A 64 5.26 7.47 3.31
N ASN A 65 5.94 8.16 4.22
CA ASN A 65 6.61 7.52 5.34
C ASN A 65 5.64 6.85 6.32
N ASN A 66 6.10 5.79 6.95
CA ASN A 66 5.41 5.14 8.07
C ASN A 66 4.07 4.51 7.67
N VAL A 67 4.04 3.85 6.52
CA VAL A 67 2.84 3.18 6.03
C VAL A 67 3.12 1.69 5.91
N SER A 68 2.19 0.87 6.39
CA SER A 68 2.20 -0.57 6.14
C SER A 68 1.08 -0.93 5.17
N VAL A 69 1.44 -1.57 4.08
CA VAL A 69 0.49 -2.08 3.09
C VAL A 69 0.45 -3.59 3.27
N TYR A 70 -0.57 -4.06 3.97
CA TYR A 70 -0.65 -5.47 4.35
C TYR A 70 -1.13 -6.36 3.21
N GLU A 71 -0.85 -7.65 3.34
CA GLU A 71 -1.36 -8.64 2.40
C GLU A 71 -2.88 -8.50 2.26
N GLY A 72 -3.36 -8.54 1.03
CA GLY A 72 -4.77 -8.34 0.71
C GLY A 72 -5.07 -6.96 0.13
N VAL A 73 -4.12 -6.04 0.17
CA VAL A 73 -4.30 -4.69 -0.39
C VAL A 73 -3.78 -4.67 -1.83
N VAL A 74 -4.56 -4.05 -2.70
CA VAL A 74 -4.16 -3.76 -4.08
C VAL A 74 -4.25 -2.25 -4.29
N LEU A 75 -3.17 -1.66 -4.77
CA LEU A 75 -3.11 -0.24 -5.13
C LEU A 75 -2.95 -0.13 -6.64
N GLU A 76 -3.92 0.50 -7.31
CA GLU A 76 -3.83 0.72 -8.75
C GLU A 76 -2.94 1.91 -9.08
N ASP A 77 -2.79 2.21 -10.37
CA ASP A 77 -1.88 3.25 -10.83
C ASP A 77 -2.21 4.61 -10.21
N TYR A 78 -1.18 5.41 -9.96
CA TYR A 78 -1.30 6.79 -9.49
C TYR A 78 -1.95 6.95 -8.12
N VAL A 79 -2.07 5.89 -7.33
CA VAL A 79 -2.58 6.00 -5.97
C VAL A 79 -1.56 6.72 -5.09
N PHE A 80 -2.06 7.58 -4.22
CA PHE A 80 -1.25 8.28 -3.23
C PHE A 80 -1.65 7.83 -1.83
N CYS A 81 -0.67 7.37 -1.05
CA CYS A 81 -0.87 7.02 0.36
C CYS A 81 -0.11 8.04 1.21
N GLY A 82 -0.85 8.85 1.94
CA GLY A 82 -0.28 9.90 2.80
C GLY A 82 0.49 9.33 3.99
N PRO A 83 1.34 10.17 4.61
CA PRO A 83 2.19 9.70 5.71
C PRO A 83 1.35 9.19 6.89
N SER A 84 1.76 8.07 7.43
CA SER A 84 1.14 7.45 8.60
C SER A 84 -0.32 7.06 8.41
N MET A 85 -0.80 6.94 7.17
CA MET A 85 -2.12 6.36 6.96
C MET A 85 -2.06 4.87 7.26
N VAL A 86 -3.21 4.26 7.51
CA VAL A 86 -3.29 2.88 8.01
C VAL A 86 -4.21 2.04 7.13
N PHE A 87 -3.72 0.89 6.70
CA PHE A 87 -4.53 -0.20 6.17
C PHE A 87 -4.67 -1.28 7.24
N THR A 88 -5.80 -1.98 7.26
CA THR A 88 -5.94 -3.21 8.04
C THR A 88 -6.22 -4.37 7.09
N ASN A 89 -6.17 -5.60 7.57
CA ASN A 89 -6.56 -6.76 6.75
C ASN A 89 -7.34 -7.82 7.52
N ILE A 90 -7.57 -7.60 8.80
CA ILE A 90 -8.39 -8.47 9.64
C ILE A 90 -9.45 -7.61 10.32
N LYS A 91 -10.72 -7.97 10.13
CA LYS A 91 -11.82 -7.15 10.64
C LYS A 91 -11.96 -7.21 12.15
N VAL A 92 -11.76 -8.37 12.75
CA VAL A 92 -11.93 -8.55 14.18
C VAL A 92 -10.71 -9.27 14.75
N PRO A 93 -9.60 -8.56 14.92
CA PRO A 93 -8.37 -9.18 15.41
C PRO A 93 -8.49 -9.55 16.89
N ARG A 94 -7.94 -10.71 17.23
CA ARG A 94 -7.85 -11.19 18.59
C ARG A 94 -6.54 -11.95 18.78
N SER A 95 -5.75 -11.52 19.74
CA SER A 95 -4.47 -12.20 20.02
C SER A 95 -4.65 -13.66 20.38
N LYS A 96 -5.69 -13.95 21.17
CA LYS A 96 -5.94 -15.31 21.62
C LYS A 96 -6.36 -16.25 20.50
N PHE A 97 -6.97 -15.71 19.46
CA PHE A 97 -7.43 -16.48 18.30
C PHE A 97 -6.81 -15.90 17.04
N PRO A 98 -5.52 -16.19 16.81
CA PRO A 98 -4.83 -15.59 15.67
C PRO A 98 -5.42 -16.07 14.35
N GLN A 99 -5.58 -15.12 13.42
CA GLN A 99 -6.08 -15.38 12.09
C GLN A 99 -4.93 -15.12 11.11
N ARG A 100 -4.35 -16.20 10.64
CA ARG A 100 -3.19 -16.12 9.75
C ARG A 100 -3.50 -16.76 8.42
N GLY A 101 -2.93 -16.17 7.38
CA GLY A 101 -3.06 -16.68 6.04
C GLY A 101 -4.17 -16.00 5.27
N THR A 102 -4.04 -16.08 3.95
CA THR A 102 -4.85 -15.33 2.99
C THR A 102 -6.36 -15.50 3.20
N LYS A 103 -6.78 -16.67 3.66
CA LYS A 103 -8.21 -16.93 3.80
C LYS A 103 -8.88 -16.07 4.87
N TYR A 104 -8.09 -15.52 5.80
CA TYR A 104 -8.64 -14.67 6.87
C TYR A 104 -8.61 -13.19 6.50
N TYR A 105 -7.89 -12.83 5.45
CA TYR A 105 -7.65 -11.42 5.14
C TYR A 105 -8.78 -10.87 4.29
N SER A 106 -9.37 -9.77 4.74
CA SER A 106 -10.36 -9.04 3.94
C SER A 106 -9.60 -8.12 3.00
N LYS A 107 -9.92 -8.21 1.72
CA LYS A 107 -9.20 -7.49 0.68
C LYS A 107 -9.61 -6.04 0.62
N THR A 108 -8.66 -5.18 0.29
CA THR A 108 -8.89 -3.75 0.07
C THR A 108 -8.37 -3.39 -1.30
N LEU A 109 -9.19 -2.70 -2.08
CA LEU A 109 -8.81 -2.24 -3.40
C LEU A 109 -8.85 -0.72 -3.43
N VAL A 110 -7.72 -0.11 -3.77
CA VAL A 110 -7.64 1.34 -3.98
C VAL A 110 -7.46 1.56 -5.47
N LYS A 111 -8.46 2.17 -6.08
CA LYS A 111 -8.48 2.32 -7.53
C LYS A 111 -7.69 3.52 -8.00
N LYS A 112 -7.45 3.54 -9.31
CA LYS A 112 -6.57 4.47 -9.98
C LYS A 112 -6.77 5.92 -9.51
N SER A 113 -5.66 6.58 -9.24
CA SER A 113 -5.60 8.02 -8.92
C SER A 113 -6.34 8.42 -7.65
N ALA A 114 -6.72 7.48 -6.80
CA ALA A 114 -7.27 7.83 -5.49
C ALA A 114 -6.14 8.31 -4.58
N SER A 115 -6.48 9.26 -3.70
CA SER A 115 -5.52 9.81 -2.73
C SER A 115 -6.04 9.61 -1.32
N ILE A 116 -5.18 9.11 -0.45
CA ILE A 116 -5.51 8.85 0.95
C ILE A 116 -4.68 9.80 1.80
N GLY A 117 -5.35 10.65 2.55
CA GLY A 117 -4.69 11.69 3.36
C GLY A 117 -3.94 11.13 4.55
N ALA A 118 -3.10 11.98 5.14
CA ALA A 118 -2.26 11.62 6.28
C ALA A 118 -3.12 11.13 7.44
N ASN A 119 -2.65 10.11 8.13
CA ASN A 119 -3.32 9.53 9.32
C ASN A 119 -4.74 9.01 9.07
N ALA A 120 -5.15 8.85 7.83
CA ALA A 120 -6.43 8.22 7.53
C ALA A 120 -6.32 6.72 7.79
N THR A 121 -7.45 6.09 8.11
CA THR A 121 -7.51 4.64 8.32
C THR A 121 -8.52 4.05 7.34
N ILE A 122 -8.07 3.08 6.57
CA ILE A 122 -8.93 2.34 5.65
C ILE A 122 -9.20 0.97 6.25
N VAL A 123 -10.41 0.77 6.73
CA VAL A 123 -10.79 -0.53 7.27
C VAL A 123 -10.91 -1.52 6.11
N CYS A 124 -10.37 -2.71 6.29
CA CYS A 124 -10.29 -3.71 5.24
C CYS A 124 -11.67 -4.15 4.73
N GLY A 125 -11.67 -4.69 3.53
CA GLY A 125 -12.89 -5.15 2.89
C GLY A 125 -13.59 -4.10 2.06
N ASN A 126 -12.96 -2.95 1.84
CA ASN A 126 -13.59 -1.84 1.14
C ASN A 126 -12.84 -1.51 -0.14
N THR A 127 -13.56 -0.90 -1.08
CA THR A 127 -13.00 -0.38 -2.31
C THR A 127 -13.04 1.14 -2.27
N ILE A 128 -11.89 1.76 -2.54
CA ILE A 128 -11.80 3.21 -2.70
C ILE A 128 -11.86 3.48 -4.20
N GLY A 129 -12.90 4.18 -4.63
CA GLY A 129 -13.16 4.43 -6.05
C GLY A 129 -12.10 5.31 -6.70
N GLU A 130 -12.01 5.21 -8.02
CA GLU A 130 -11.01 5.98 -8.76
C GLU A 130 -11.20 7.49 -8.54
N TYR A 131 -10.08 8.19 -8.45
CA TYR A 131 -10.04 9.64 -8.23
C TYR A 131 -10.70 10.11 -6.94
N ALA A 132 -11.00 9.19 -6.02
CA ALA A 132 -11.54 9.59 -4.71
C ALA A 132 -10.45 10.25 -3.87
N MET A 133 -10.88 11.15 -2.99
CA MET A 133 -9.99 11.84 -2.06
C MET A 133 -10.45 11.54 -0.64
N ILE A 134 -9.58 10.92 0.15
CA ILE A 134 -9.86 10.65 1.56
C ILE A 134 -9.09 11.69 2.36
N GLY A 135 -9.80 12.50 3.13
CA GLY A 135 -9.19 13.56 3.93
C GLY A 135 -8.32 13.01 5.05
N SER A 136 -7.41 13.85 5.54
CA SER A 136 -6.53 13.48 6.63
C SER A 136 -7.33 13.07 7.85
N GLY A 137 -6.89 12.02 8.53
CA GLY A 137 -7.51 11.56 9.77
C GLY A 137 -8.86 10.86 9.60
N THR A 138 -9.34 10.68 8.38
CA THR A 138 -10.65 10.06 8.14
C THR A 138 -10.59 8.56 8.37
N VAL A 139 -11.64 8.01 8.98
CA VAL A 139 -11.79 6.55 9.11
C VAL A 139 -12.81 6.09 8.08
N VAL A 140 -12.37 5.28 7.13
CA VAL A 140 -13.21 4.75 6.07
C VAL A 140 -13.66 3.35 6.44
N THR A 141 -14.97 3.16 6.60
CA THR A 141 -15.56 1.89 7.04
C THR A 141 -16.44 1.25 5.97
N LYS A 142 -16.61 1.89 4.82
CA LYS A 142 -17.41 1.37 3.71
C LYS A 142 -16.82 1.83 2.40
N ASP A 143 -17.30 1.27 1.30
CA ASP A 143 -16.84 1.63 -0.03
C ASP A 143 -17.00 3.13 -0.28
N VAL A 144 -16.03 3.69 -1.00
CA VAL A 144 -16.07 5.10 -1.41
C VAL A 144 -16.27 5.16 -2.90
N PRO A 145 -17.36 5.83 -3.36
CA PRO A 145 -17.60 5.94 -4.81
C PRO A 145 -16.51 6.73 -5.51
N PRO A 146 -16.36 6.53 -6.83
CA PRO A 146 -15.40 7.32 -7.61
C PRO A 146 -15.66 8.82 -7.50
N TYR A 147 -14.62 9.62 -7.63
CA TYR A 147 -14.68 11.09 -7.68
C TYR A 147 -15.35 11.71 -6.45
N THR A 148 -15.29 11.02 -5.32
CA THR A 148 -15.93 11.46 -4.08
C THR A 148 -14.85 11.92 -3.09
N MET A 149 -15.14 12.98 -2.36
CA MET A 149 -14.29 13.43 -1.26
C MET A 149 -14.95 13.04 0.06
N ILE A 150 -14.20 12.36 0.91
CA ILE A 150 -14.65 11.95 2.24
C ILE A 150 -13.78 12.66 3.27
N VAL A 151 -14.41 13.29 4.24
CA VAL A 151 -13.71 13.94 5.35
C VAL A 151 -14.39 13.58 6.67
N GLY A 152 -13.64 13.67 7.71
CA GLY A 152 -14.16 13.45 9.04
C GLY A 152 -13.98 12.08 9.55
#